data_dd255ba9370626206d1b48846546a9ee
#
_entry.id   dd255ba9370626206d1b48846546a9ee
#
_cell.length_a   1.000
_cell.length_b   1.000
_cell.length_c   1.000
_cell.angle_alpha   90.00
_cell.angle_beta   90.00
_cell.angle_gamma   90.00
#
_symmetry.space_group_name_H-M   'P 1'
#
loop_
_entity.id
_entity.type
_entity.pdbx_description
1 polymer ?
#
loop_
_entity_poly.entity_id
_entity_poly.type
_entity_poly.pdbx_seq_one_letter_code
_entity_poly.pdbx_strand_id
1 'polypeptide(L)'
;PGKRILVSIERLLEEAETLKRVGSDYANQDQGSFVIATTHTQARYALPKVLSEFTKRFPKVRVSLLQGNPSQIAQMLLEDRADLAIATEGLANTLGVLALPSHQWQHAVVVPSGHPLLNHESITLELLSKYPLITYAKAFSGRSKIDAAFAQRNLTPDIILEAIDADVIKTYV
;
A
#
# COMPACT_ATOMS: atom_id res chain seq x y z
N PRO A 1 -19.04 28.87 7.82
CA PRO A 1 -19.01 28.36 9.21
C PRO A 1 -19.31 26.85 9.28
N GLY A 2 -20.38 26.33 8.64
CA GLY A 2 -20.82 24.95 8.74
C GLY A 2 -19.80 23.87 8.40
N LYS A 3 -19.02 24.02 7.31
CA LYS A 3 -17.99 23.05 6.93
C LYS A 3 -16.87 22.92 7.98
N ARG A 4 -16.48 24.03 8.63
CA ARG A 4 -15.44 24.00 9.68
C ARG A 4 -15.95 23.33 10.96
N ILE A 5 -17.22 23.52 11.28
CA ILE A 5 -17.88 22.87 12.43
C ILE A 5 -17.99 21.36 12.16
N LEU A 6 -18.36 20.95 10.95
CA LEU A 6 -18.46 19.54 10.57
C LEU A 6 -17.12 18.80 10.77
N VAL A 7 -16.03 19.35 10.28
CA VAL A 7 -14.68 18.79 10.48
C VAL A 7 -14.33 18.65 11.97
N SER A 8 -14.70 19.64 12.78
CA SER A 8 -14.47 19.57 14.23
C SER A 8 -15.31 18.52 14.93
N ILE A 9 -16.56 18.33 14.48
CA ILE A 9 -17.45 17.28 15.01
C ILE A 9 -16.93 15.90 14.62
N GLU A 10 -16.52 15.70 13.37
CA GLU A 10 -15.93 14.44 12.90
C GLU A 10 -14.71 14.07 13.74
N ARG A 11 -13.81 15.02 13.98
CA ARG A 11 -12.63 14.80 14.82
C ARG A 11 -12.97 14.45 16.27
N LEU A 12 -13.95 15.11 16.88
CA LEU A 12 -14.41 14.79 18.23
C LEU A 12 -15.02 13.38 18.31
N LEU A 13 -15.76 12.97 17.29
CA LEU A 13 -16.32 11.62 17.22
C LEU A 13 -15.21 10.57 17.06
N GLU A 14 -14.20 10.82 16.25
CA GLU A 14 -13.02 9.95 16.10
C GLU A 14 -12.24 9.82 17.42
N GLU A 15 -12.01 10.92 18.13
CA GLU A 15 -11.37 10.90 19.44
C GLU A 15 -12.20 10.13 20.49
N ALA A 16 -13.54 10.28 20.48
CA ALA A 16 -14.42 9.54 21.36
C ALA A 16 -14.41 8.02 21.09
N GLU A 17 -14.38 7.62 19.84
CA GLU A 17 -14.22 6.20 19.46
C GLU A 17 -12.86 5.65 19.87
N THR A 18 -11.79 6.44 19.73
CA THR A 18 -10.43 6.07 20.15
C THR A 18 -10.38 5.86 21.68
N LEU A 19 -11.00 6.76 22.48
CA LEU A 19 -11.08 6.61 23.93
C LEU A 19 -11.85 5.35 24.34
N LYS A 20 -12.97 5.05 23.69
CA LYS A 20 -13.72 3.81 23.94
C LYS A 20 -12.87 2.58 23.63
N ARG A 21 -12.13 2.59 22.51
CA ARG A 21 -11.23 1.51 22.11
C ARG A 21 -10.15 1.29 23.15
N VAL A 22 -9.40 2.34 23.52
CA VAL A 22 -8.35 2.25 24.55
C VAL A 22 -8.90 1.72 25.87
N GLY A 23 -10.09 2.16 26.29
CA GLY A 23 -10.73 1.65 27.51
C GLY A 23 -11.10 0.18 27.43
N SER A 24 -11.62 -0.29 26.30
CA SER A 24 -11.96 -1.69 26.08
C SER A 24 -10.74 -2.61 25.97
N ASP A 25 -9.68 -2.14 25.32
CA ASP A 25 -8.42 -2.89 25.13
C ASP A 25 -7.67 -3.07 26.46
N TYR A 26 -7.79 -2.11 27.38
CA TYR A 26 -7.21 -2.24 28.73
C TYR A 26 -7.98 -3.24 29.62
N ALA A 27 -9.29 -3.37 29.39
CA ALA A 27 -10.15 -4.27 30.17
C ALA A 27 -10.08 -5.75 29.73
N ASN A 28 -9.73 -6.02 28.47
CA ASN A 28 -9.79 -7.35 27.88
C ASN A 28 -8.67 -7.55 26.86
N GLN A 29 -7.51 -8.02 27.34
CA GLN A 29 -6.31 -8.22 26.50
C GLN A 29 -6.47 -9.16 25.28
N ASP A 30 -7.53 -9.98 25.24
CA ASP A 30 -7.78 -10.96 24.17
C ASP A 30 -8.90 -10.55 23.20
N GLN A 31 -9.49 -9.37 23.35
CA GLN A 31 -10.57 -8.89 22.50
C GLN A 31 -10.45 -7.39 22.25
N GLY A 32 -10.88 -6.94 21.09
CA GLY A 32 -10.79 -5.53 20.69
C GLY A 32 -10.88 -5.37 19.18
N SER A 33 -10.46 -4.22 18.68
CA SER A 33 -10.34 -3.92 17.27
C SER A 33 -8.88 -3.67 16.91
N PHE A 34 -8.47 -4.14 15.74
CA PHE A 34 -7.14 -3.92 15.19
C PHE A 34 -7.26 -3.42 13.76
N VAL A 35 -6.85 -2.18 13.54
CA VAL A 35 -6.98 -1.49 12.26
C VAL A 35 -5.63 -1.41 11.57
N ILE A 36 -5.55 -1.96 10.37
CA ILE A 36 -4.32 -1.96 9.57
C ILE A 36 -4.55 -1.08 8.32
N ALA A 37 -3.76 -0.04 8.16
CA ALA A 37 -3.71 0.73 6.93
C ALA A 37 -2.68 0.12 5.97
N THR A 38 -3.07 -0.12 4.71
CA THR A 38 -2.23 -0.83 3.77
C THR A 38 -2.50 -0.47 2.31
N THR A 39 -1.57 -0.77 1.41
CA THR A 39 -1.82 -0.68 -0.03
C THR A 39 -2.63 -1.88 -0.49
N HIS A 40 -3.33 -1.74 -1.63
CA HIS A 40 -4.15 -2.81 -2.21
C HIS A 40 -3.34 -4.11 -2.43
N THR A 41 -2.17 -3.99 -3.01
CA THR A 41 -1.28 -5.13 -3.29
C THR A 41 -0.85 -5.87 -2.02
N GLN A 42 -0.54 -5.14 -0.93
CA GLN A 42 -0.18 -5.74 0.35
C GLN A 42 -1.39 -6.46 0.98
N ALA A 43 -2.56 -5.82 0.96
CA ALA A 43 -3.80 -6.41 1.46
C ALA A 43 -4.11 -7.74 0.76
N ARG A 44 -3.88 -7.81 -0.55
CA ARG A 44 -4.24 -8.96 -1.37
C ARG A 44 -3.21 -10.10 -1.30
N TYR A 45 -1.92 -9.80 -1.27
CA TYR A 45 -0.87 -10.81 -1.47
C TYR A 45 0.00 -11.08 -0.25
N ALA A 46 0.24 -10.10 0.61
CA ALA A 46 1.08 -10.28 1.80
C ALA A 46 0.28 -10.64 3.05
N LEU A 47 -0.84 -9.96 3.29
CA LEU A 47 -1.58 -10.06 4.54
C LEU A 47 -2.45 -11.32 4.70
N PRO A 48 -3.02 -11.97 3.68
CA PRO A 48 -4.01 -13.02 3.89
C PRO A 48 -3.51 -14.16 4.78
N LYS A 49 -2.29 -14.64 4.55
CA LYS A 49 -1.70 -15.72 5.35
C LYS A 49 -1.45 -15.27 6.80
N VAL A 50 -0.91 -14.07 6.98
CA VAL A 50 -0.60 -13.52 8.31
C VAL A 50 -1.89 -13.29 9.10
N LEU A 51 -2.92 -12.70 8.48
CA LEU A 51 -4.19 -12.45 9.13
C LEU A 51 -4.95 -13.74 9.45
N SER A 52 -4.84 -14.77 8.60
CA SER A 52 -5.40 -16.09 8.90
C SER A 52 -4.79 -16.69 10.18
N GLU A 53 -3.49 -16.58 10.38
CA GLU A 53 -2.84 -17.04 11.61
C GLU A 53 -3.17 -16.14 12.81
N PHE A 54 -3.21 -14.83 12.58
CA PHE A 54 -3.58 -13.85 13.62
C PHE A 54 -4.99 -14.11 14.17
N THR A 55 -5.98 -14.28 13.30
CA THR A 55 -7.38 -14.50 13.71
C THR A 55 -7.60 -15.85 14.41
N LYS A 56 -6.82 -16.86 14.08
CA LYS A 56 -6.82 -18.13 14.84
C LYS A 56 -6.29 -17.93 16.26
N ARG A 57 -5.23 -17.14 16.42
CA ARG A 57 -4.59 -16.88 17.71
C ARG A 57 -5.39 -15.91 18.57
N PHE A 58 -6.05 -14.94 17.94
CA PHE A 58 -6.85 -13.88 18.58
C PHE A 58 -8.27 -13.84 18.03
N PRO A 59 -9.10 -14.87 18.30
CA PRO A 59 -10.42 -15.01 17.64
C PRO A 59 -11.44 -13.96 18.07
N LYS A 60 -11.19 -13.24 19.15
CA LYS A 60 -12.07 -12.17 19.63
C LYS A 60 -11.64 -10.78 19.17
N VAL A 61 -10.49 -10.66 18.47
CA VAL A 61 -10.04 -9.40 17.89
C VAL A 61 -10.66 -9.22 16.52
N ARG A 62 -11.29 -8.08 16.29
CA ARG A 62 -11.85 -7.69 14.98
C ARG A 62 -10.79 -6.95 14.19
N VAL A 63 -10.42 -7.47 13.03
CA VAL A 63 -9.44 -6.83 12.14
C VAL A 63 -10.16 -6.06 11.05
N SER A 64 -9.75 -4.81 10.84
CA SER A 64 -10.19 -3.95 9.75
C SER A 64 -9.00 -3.56 8.87
N LEU A 65 -9.20 -3.57 7.55
CA LEU A 65 -8.20 -3.11 6.57
C LEU A 65 -8.66 -1.80 5.95
N LEU A 66 -7.89 -0.73 6.17
CA LEU A 66 -8.03 0.53 5.46
C LEU A 66 -7.04 0.55 4.30
N GLN A 67 -7.48 0.96 3.13
CA GLN A 67 -6.64 0.96 1.92
C GLN A 67 -6.41 2.38 1.44
N GLY A 68 -5.18 2.63 0.95
CA GLY A 68 -4.81 3.92 0.39
C GLY A 68 -3.45 3.87 -0.31
N ASN A 69 -3.05 5.00 -0.88
CA ASN A 69 -1.68 5.20 -1.32
C ASN A 69 -0.76 5.46 -0.10
N PRO A 70 0.58 5.40 -0.26
CA PRO A 70 1.51 5.56 0.87
C PRO A 70 1.30 6.84 1.70
N SER A 71 0.96 7.96 1.07
CA SER A 71 0.71 9.23 1.79
C SER A 71 -0.58 9.18 2.62
N GLN A 72 -1.65 8.60 2.06
CA GLN A 72 -2.91 8.41 2.80
C GLN A 72 -2.73 7.44 3.97
N ILE A 73 -1.96 6.36 3.78
CA ILE A 73 -1.65 5.38 4.82
C ILE A 73 -0.87 6.03 5.96
N ALA A 74 0.15 6.86 5.64
CA ALA A 74 0.89 7.62 6.63
C ALA A 74 -0.02 8.55 7.44
N GLN A 75 -0.94 9.24 6.76
CA GLN A 75 -1.90 10.12 7.40
C GLN A 75 -2.86 9.36 8.33
N MET A 76 -3.40 8.21 7.89
CA MET A 76 -4.26 7.36 8.73
C MET A 76 -3.56 6.93 10.02
N LEU A 77 -2.26 6.64 9.97
CA LEU A 77 -1.47 6.28 11.14
C LEU A 77 -1.24 7.46 12.07
N LEU A 78 -0.91 8.65 11.53
CA LEU A 78 -0.66 9.87 12.31
C LEU A 78 -1.94 10.44 12.94
N GLU A 79 -3.10 10.14 12.38
CA GLU A 79 -4.43 10.52 12.88
C GLU A 79 -5.05 9.45 13.80
N ASP A 80 -4.29 8.44 14.23
CA ASP A 80 -4.74 7.31 15.05
C ASP A 80 -5.95 6.55 14.48
N ARG A 81 -6.18 6.65 13.18
CA ARG A 81 -7.22 5.89 12.44
C ARG A 81 -6.78 4.46 12.13
N ALA A 82 -5.51 4.16 12.26
CA ALA A 82 -4.93 2.84 12.12
C ALA A 82 -3.90 2.59 13.21
N ASP A 83 -3.88 1.38 13.74
CA ASP A 83 -2.92 0.93 14.76
C ASP A 83 -1.58 0.54 14.14
N LEU A 84 -1.61 0.07 12.90
CA LEU A 84 -0.45 -0.38 12.14
C LEU A 84 -0.60 0.04 10.68
N ALA A 85 0.53 0.38 10.05
CA ALA A 85 0.59 0.62 8.62
C ALA A 85 1.54 -0.37 7.93
N ILE A 86 1.12 -0.90 6.78
CA ILE A 86 1.96 -1.75 5.94
C ILE A 86 1.94 -1.18 4.53
N ALA A 87 3.06 -0.62 4.13
CA ALA A 87 3.23 -0.04 2.82
C ALA A 87 4.69 -0.21 2.35
N THR A 88 4.96 0.31 1.18
CA THR A 88 6.31 0.37 0.66
C THR A 88 7.13 1.46 1.36
N GLU A 89 8.42 1.53 1.09
CA GLU A 89 9.41 2.39 1.74
C GLU A 89 9.06 3.88 1.85
N GLY A 90 7.99 4.33 1.20
CA GLY A 90 7.47 5.69 1.35
C GLY A 90 7.13 6.10 2.79
N LEU A 91 6.86 5.11 3.67
CA LEU A 91 6.63 5.37 5.10
C LEU A 91 7.91 5.60 5.90
N ALA A 92 9.07 5.11 5.44
CA ALA A 92 10.32 5.14 6.20
C ALA A 92 10.80 6.56 6.59
N ASN A 93 10.39 7.57 5.83
CA ASN A 93 10.76 8.97 6.07
C ASN A 93 9.64 9.81 6.69
N THR A 94 8.57 9.19 7.20
CA THR A 94 7.46 9.91 7.82
C THR A 94 7.79 10.23 9.26
N LEU A 95 7.82 11.53 9.60
CA LEU A 95 8.05 11.99 10.99
C LEU A 95 6.92 11.48 11.89
N GLY A 96 7.28 11.00 13.09
CA GLY A 96 6.32 10.46 14.05
C GLY A 96 5.96 9.00 13.86
N VAL A 97 6.53 8.33 12.86
CA VAL A 97 6.29 6.91 12.58
C VAL A 97 7.56 6.10 12.82
N LEU A 98 7.45 5.00 13.55
CA LEU A 98 8.50 3.99 13.65
C LEU A 98 8.36 2.99 12.50
N ALA A 99 9.27 3.04 11.54
CA ALA A 99 9.28 2.13 10.42
C ALA A 99 10.18 0.91 10.67
N LEU A 100 9.62 -0.29 10.52
CA LEU A 100 10.33 -1.56 10.63
C LEU A 100 10.37 -2.26 9.27
N PRO A 101 11.52 -2.85 8.87
CA PRO A 101 11.57 -3.64 7.65
C PRO A 101 10.72 -4.90 7.81
N SER A 102 9.94 -5.23 6.78
CA SER A 102 9.07 -6.40 6.75
C SER A 102 9.58 -7.44 5.74
N HIS A 103 9.29 -7.24 4.46
CA HIS A 103 9.67 -8.16 3.39
C HIS A 103 10.09 -7.38 2.13
N GLN A 104 10.81 -8.06 1.24
CA GLN A 104 11.26 -7.49 -0.02
C GLN A 104 10.43 -8.02 -1.18
N TRP A 105 10.04 -7.13 -2.08
CA TRP A 105 9.39 -7.46 -3.33
C TRP A 105 10.26 -7.02 -4.50
N GLN A 106 10.23 -7.81 -5.56
CA GLN A 106 10.89 -7.50 -6.80
C GLN A 106 9.86 -7.07 -7.85
N HIS A 107 10.21 -6.06 -8.66
CA HIS A 107 9.43 -5.75 -9.84
C HIS A 107 9.65 -6.84 -10.88
N ALA A 108 8.59 -7.21 -11.57
CA ALA A 108 8.62 -8.15 -12.67
C ALA A 108 7.92 -7.53 -13.90
N VAL A 109 8.37 -7.93 -15.08
CA VAL A 109 7.70 -7.60 -16.34
C VAL A 109 6.69 -8.70 -16.62
N VAL A 110 5.44 -8.31 -16.86
CA VAL A 110 4.36 -9.21 -17.26
C VAL A 110 4.01 -8.88 -18.70
N VAL A 111 3.89 -9.90 -19.55
CA VAL A 111 3.54 -9.76 -20.97
C VAL A 111 2.54 -10.84 -21.36
N PRO A 112 1.72 -10.61 -22.40
CA PRO A 112 0.82 -11.64 -22.92
C PRO A 112 1.59 -12.80 -23.55
N SER A 113 0.94 -13.95 -23.66
CA SER A 113 1.51 -15.12 -24.34
C SER A 113 1.88 -14.78 -25.78
N GLY A 114 3.11 -15.19 -26.18
CA GLY A 114 3.63 -14.93 -27.53
C GLY A 114 4.25 -13.54 -27.73
N HIS A 115 4.33 -12.72 -26.68
CA HIS A 115 4.99 -11.41 -26.78
C HIS A 115 6.48 -11.56 -27.15
N PRO A 116 7.03 -10.69 -28.05
CA PRO A 116 8.44 -10.79 -28.50
C PRO A 116 9.47 -10.79 -27.37
N LEU A 117 9.19 -10.14 -26.24
CA LEU A 117 10.08 -10.14 -25.06
C LEU A 117 10.35 -11.53 -24.50
N LEU A 118 9.45 -12.50 -24.72
CA LEU A 118 9.62 -13.88 -24.25
C LEU A 118 10.73 -14.65 -24.98
N ASN A 119 11.17 -14.15 -26.13
CA ASN A 119 12.27 -14.73 -26.91
C ASN A 119 13.67 -14.25 -26.47
N HIS A 120 13.73 -13.38 -25.46
CA HIS A 120 14.99 -12.85 -24.96
C HIS A 120 15.38 -13.54 -23.65
N GLU A 121 16.63 -13.96 -23.51
CA GLU A 121 17.16 -14.58 -22.29
C GLU A 121 17.19 -13.60 -21.10
N SER A 122 17.37 -12.32 -21.40
CA SER A 122 17.37 -11.25 -20.40
C SER A 122 16.58 -10.04 -20.88
N ILE A 123 15.84 -9.43 -19.97
CA ILE A 123 15.06 -8.21 -20.22
C ILE A 123 15.83 -7.02 -19.67
N THR A 124 16.27 -6.13 -20.56
CA THR A 124 16.96 -4.88 -20.20
C THR A 124 15.99 -3.69 -20.28
N LEU A 125 16.35 -2.57 -19.64
CA LEU A 125 15.55 -1.34 -19.72
C LEU A 125 15.55 -0.75 -21.14
N GLU A 126 16.64 -0.90 -21.89
CA GLU A 126 16.76 -0.50 -23.30
C GLU A 126 15.82 -1.31 -24.19
N LEU A 127 15.64 -2.58 -23.87
CA LEU A 127 14.68 -3.43 -24.59
C LEU A 127 13.24 -3.06 -24.21
N LEU A 128 12.96 -2.87 -22.93
CA LEU A 128 11.63 -2.45 -22.44
C LEU A 128 11.19 -1.10 -23.01
N SER A 129 12.12 -0.14 -23.15
CA SER A 129 11.79 1.21 -23.66
C SER A 129 11.30 1.21 -25.13
N LYS A 130 11.42 0.09 -25.84
CA LYS A 130 10.93 -0.06 -27.22
C LYS A 130 9.46 -0.48 -27.29
N TYR A 131 8.83 -0.77 -26.16
CA TYR A 131 7.45 -1.25 -26.07
C TYR A 131 6.63 -0.30 -25.21
N PRO A 132 5.32 -0.17 -25.48
CA PRO A 132 4.43 0.55 -24.60
C PRO A 132 4.32 -0.14 -23.24
N LEU A 133 4.34 0.64 -22.17
CA LEU A 133 4.32 0.14 -20.80
C LEU A 133 3.04 0.52 -20.06
N ILE A 134 2.55 -0.40 -19.26
CA ILE A 134 1.52 -0.17 -18.24
C ILE A 134 2.19 -0.24 -16.88
N THR A 135 1.97 0.73 -16.02
CA THR A 135 2.65 0.80 -14.72
C THR A 135 1.82 1.48 -13.65
N TYR A 136 2.39 1.63 -12.46
CA TYR A 136 1.74 2.29 -11.33
C TYR A 136 1.60 3.79 -11.54
N ALA A 137 0.55 4.37 -10.98
CA ALA A 137 0.39 5.82 -10.87
C ALA A 137 1.50 6.45 -10.02
N LYS A 138 1.83 7.73 -10.28
CA LYS A 138 2.96 8.45 -9.66
C LYS A 138 2.89 8.55 -8.13
N ALA A 139 1.71 8.41 -7.54
CA ALA A 139 1.52 8.42 -6.09
C ALA A 139 2.09 7.18 -5.37
N PHE A 140 2.54 6.17 -6.11
CA PHE A 140 3.07 4.92 -5.55
C PHE A 140 4.60 4.88 -5.66
N SER A 141 5.28 4.48 -4.59
CA SER A 141 6.74 4.40 -4.51
C SER A 141 7.36 3.45 -5.53
N GLY A 142 6.66 2.40 -5.95
CA GLY A 142 7.09 1.52 -7.03
C GLY A 142 7.31 2.26 -8.35
N ARG A 143 6.46 3.27 -8.67
CA ARG A 143 6.62 4.06 -9.89
C ARG A 143 7.86 4.94 -9.84
N SER A 144 8.16 5.59 -8.75
CA SER A 144 9.36 6.44 -8.64
C SER A 144 10.65 5.65 -8.83
N LYS A 145 10.70 4.39 -8.39
CA LYS A 145 11.84 3.49 -8.65
C LYS A 145 11.97 3.10 -10.12
N ILE A 146 10.85 2.81 -10.77
CA ILE A 146 10.83 2.51 -12.22
C ILE A 146 11.34 3.73 -13.00
N ASP A 147 10.78 4.91 -12.73
CA ASP A 147 11.17 6.16 -13.38
C ASP A 147 12.67 6.46 -13.18
N ALA A 148 13.17 6.29 -11.94
CA ALA A 148 14.58 6.50 -11.62
C ALA A 148 15.50 5.50 -12.37
N ALA A 149 15.09 4.24 -12.50
CA ALA A 149 15.86 3.23 -13.21
C ALA A 149 16.00 3.55 -14.71
N PHE A 150 14.92 4.01 -15.35
CA PHE A 150 14.98 4.46 -16.75
C PHE A 150 15.80 5.74 -16.90
N ALA A 151 15.62 6.72 -16.01
CA ALA A 151 16.36 7.99 -16.03
C ALA A 151 17.88 7.79 -15.88
N GLN A 152 18.33 6.87 -15.02
CA GLN A 152 19.75 6.52 -14.85
C GLN A 152 20.41 5.99 -16.14
N ARG A 153 19.59 5.45 -17.04
CA ARG A 153 20.03 4.96 -18.38
C ARG A 153 19.78 5.98 -19.49
N ASN A 154 19.33 7.20 -19.17
CA ASN A 154 18.87 8.21 -20.14
C ASN A 154 17.78 7.68 -21.08
N LEU A 155 16.89 6.81 -20.57
CA LEU A 155 15.77 6.25 -21.30
C LEU A 155 14.46 6.91 -20.83
N THR A 156 13.55 7.06 -21.78
CA THR A 156 12.17 7.53 -21.50
C THR A 156 11.20 6.43 -21.91
N PRO A 157 10.54 5.77 -20.95
CA PRO A 157 9.57 4.73 -21.26
C PRO A 157 8.28 5.35 -21.84
N ASP A 158 7.69 4.68 -22.82
CA ASP A 158 6.37 5.03 -23.35
C ASP A 158 5.29 4.44 -22.44
N ILE A 159 4.76 5.26 -21.52
CA ILE A 159 3.75 4.82 -20.55
C ILE A 159 2.37 5.17 -21.09
N ILE A 160 1.64 4.16 -21.55
CA ILE A 160 0.33 4.31 -22.16
C ILE A 160 -0.84 4.18 -21.18
N LEU A 161 -0.62 3.56 -20.02
CA LEU A 161 -1.63 3.43 -18.97
C LEU A 161 -0.99 3.41 -17.59
N GLU A 162 -1.62 4.10 -16.66
CA GLU A 162 -1.25 4.12 -15.24
C GLU A 162 -2.40 3.60 -14.38
N ALA A 163 -2.10 2.72 -13.42
CA ALA A 163 -3.10 2.20 -12.49
C ALA A 163 -2.58 2.19 -11.04
N ILE A 164 -3.50 2.07 -10.10
CA ILE A 164 -3.18 2.13 -8.67
C ILE A 164 -2.77 0.79 -8.07
N ASP A 165 -3.06 -0.32 -8.75
CA ASP A 165 -2.75 -1.66 -8.25
C ASP A 165 -2.33 -2.63 -9.36
N ALA A 166 -1.64 -3.70 -8.95
CA ALA A 166 -1.10 -4.72 -9.85
C ALA A 166 -2.18 -5.55 -10.57
N ASP A 167 -3.36 -5.70 -9.99
CA ASP A 167 -4.41 -6.52 -10.60
C ASP A 167 -5.06 -5.81 -11.77
N VAL A 168 -5.30 -4.50 -11.61
CA VAL A 168 -5.72 -3.66 -12.74
C VAL A 168 -4.66 -3.68 -13.84
N ILE A 169 -3.37 -3.47 -13.51
CA ILE A 169 -2.28 -3.54 -14.50
C ILE A 169 -2.32 -4.87 -15.27
N LYS A 170 -2.40 -6.00 -14.57
CA LYS A 170 -2.44 -7.34 -15.18
C LYS A 170 -3.67 -7.58 -16.06
N THR A 171 -4.77 -6.89 -15.80
CA THR A 171 -6.01 -7.04 -16.60
C THR A 171 -5.87 -6.40 -17.98
N TYR A 172 -4.99 -5.40 -18.13
CA TYR A 172 -4.76 -4.67 -19.37
C TYR A 172 -3.53 -5.15 -20.15
N VAL A 173 -2.81 -6.12 -19.65
CA VAL A 173 -1.70 -6.80 -20.32
C VAL A 173 -2.22 -8.01 -21.10
#